data_f1c52a07d58b0bc78d67944f552e4121
#
_entry.id   f1c52a07d58b0bc78d67944f552e4121
#
_cell.length_a   1.000
_cell.length_b   1.000
_cell.length_c   1.000
_cell.angle_alpha   90.00
_cell.angle_beta   90.00
_cell.angle_gamma   90.00
#
_symmetry.space_group_name_H-M   'P 1'
#
loop_
_entity.id
_entity.type
_entity.pdbx_description
1 polymer ?
#
loop_
_entity_poly.entity_id
_entity_poly.type
_entity_poly.pdbx_seq_one_letter_code
_entity_poly.pdbx_strand_id
1 'polypeptide(L)'
;MRKFAVTPLALTPLLLAAPAFGAEVGGAVAPYPYEITRILGIPITNAMVTTLVVSILLIIGVRWMCGRISLRPSAKQLVVETVVIGVRDLIQPIVGKHMVRPTFWLLSGLFTVILINNWSALFPGVGTFGHYETVLQFDSEAQKEAFNAAAPGSETREQIRSQLQAEGQVDPKLIYYFRPGNSDLNTTLAMAVFATFAWLFFILRYAGPSTVIHDLFGNKAKKGSVPVPIFYGLTVIFGIVGIIEVISILFRPVSLSVRLFGNVFGGENLLSSMHGLFAYLLPVPFYFLELLIGFVQALVFTLLVAVYIGLITKHGEEEGGHH
;
A
#
# COMPACT_ATOMS: atom_id res chain seq x y z
N MET A 1 -18.59 -2.68 31.78
CA MET A 1 -17.68 -3.82 32.04
C MET A 1 -18.23 -5.05 31.32
N ARG A 2 -17.82 -5.31 30.09
CA ARG A 2 -18.19 -6.53 29.36
C ARG A 2 -17.09 -7.55 29.53
N LYS A 3 -17.42 -8.67 30.15
CA LYS A 3 -16.54 -9.84 30.32
C LYS A 3 -16.36 -10.49 28.94
N PHE A 4 -15.15 -10.45 28.41
CA PHE A 4 -14.75 -11.31 27.32
C PHE A 4 -14.70 -12.74 27.83
N ALA A 5 -15.60 -13.59 27.37
CA ALA A 5 -15.48 -15.01 27.51
C ALA A 5 -14.40 -15.50 26.56
N VAL A 6 -13.20 -15.69 27.07
CA VAL A 6 -12.11 -16.39 26.36
C VAL A 6 -12.51 -17.88 26.37
N THR A 7 -13.03 -18.36 25.25
CA THR A 7 -13.16 -19.80 25.01
C THR A 7 -11.76 -20.37 24.78
N PRO A 8 -11.39 -21.45 25.48
CA PRO A 8 -10.05 -22.04 25.35
C PRO A 8 -9.87 -22.59 23.95
N LEU A 9 -8.75 -22.22 23.34
CA LEU A 9 -8.23 -22.72 22.07
C LEU A 9 -8.08 -24.27 22.22
N ALA A 10 -9.03 -25.02 21.68
CA ALA A 10 -8.85 -26.45 21.48
C ALA A 10 -7.85 -26.61 20.33
N LEU A 11 -6.63 -27.01 20.64
CA LEU A 11 -5.63 -27.52 19.70
C LEU A 11 -6.19 -28.81 19.07
N THR A 12 -6.99 -28.68 18.04
CA THR A 12 -7.34 -29.80 17.17
C THR A 12 -6.19 -30.06 16.20
N PRO A 13 -5.83 -31.30 15.93
CA PRO A 13 -4.60 -31.66 15.26
C PRO A 13 -4.56 -31.16 13.81
N LEU A 14 -3.44 -30.52 13.49
CA LEU A 14 -3.07 -29.84 12.26
C LEU A 14 -2.91 -30.77 11.04
N LEU A 15 -3.47 -31.96 10.99
CA LEU A 15 -3.16 -32.97 9.98
C LEU A 15 -4.34 -33.43 9.11
N LEU A 16 -5.52 -32.82 9.23
CA LEU A 16 -6.68 -33.19 8.38
C LEU A 16 -7.63 -32.03 8.08
N ALA A 17 -7.14 -30.77 8.14
CA ALA A 17 -7.83 -29.68 7.50
C ALA A 17 -7.40 -29.66 6.03
N ALA A 18 -8.01 -30.49 5.18
CA ALA A 18 -8.26 -30.07 3.81
C ALA A 18 -8.86 -28.66 3.95
N PRO A 19 -8.27 -27.61 3.33
CA PRO A 19 -8.83 -26.29 3.45
C PRO A 19 -10.27 -26.38 2.98
N ALA A 20 -11.20 -25.98 3.84
CA ALA A 20 -12.57 -25.73 3.44
C ALA A 20 -12.55 -24.47 2.54
N PHE A 21 -11.87 -24.57 1.41
CA PHE A 21 -11.85 -23.62 0.30
C PHE A 21 -13.12 -23.75 -0.55
N GLY A 22 -14.20 -24.17 0.03
CA GLY A 22 -15.38 -24.56 -0.72
C GLY A 22 -16.71 -24.03 -0.21
N ALA A 23 -16.75 -22.88 0.42
CA ALA A 23 -18.03 -22.33 0.83
C ALA A 23 -18.04 -20.82 0.87
N GLU A 24 -17.93 -20.19 -0.27
CA GLU A 24 -18.68 -18.99 -0.65
C GLU A 24 -18.41 -18.68 -2.11
N VAL A 25 -19.25 -19.19 -2.96
CA VAL A 25 -19.39 -18.76 -4.34
C VAL A 25 -19.93 -17.34 -4.28
N GLY A 26 -19.07 -16.34 -4.53
CA GLY A 26 -19.50 -15.01 -4.92
C GLY A 26 -19.43 -13.86 -3.90
N GLY A 27 -18.86 -14.04 -2.71
CA GLY A 27 -18.64 -12.91 -1.80
C GLY A 27 -17.44 -12.04 -2.22
N ALA A 28 -17.69 -10.88 -2.84
CA ALA A 28 -16.63 -9.93 -3.12
C ALA A 28 -15.94 -9.51 -1.82
N VAL A 29 -14.59 -9.47 -1.81
CA VAL A 29 -13.81 -9.01 -0.67
C VAL A 29 -14.20 -7.56 -0.36
N ALA A 30 -14.46 -7.23 0.93
CA ALA A 30 -14.85 -5.88 1.29
C ALA A 30 -13.72 -4.87 0.95
N PRO A 31 -14.03 -3.70 0.37
CA PRO A 31 -13.02 -2.71 -0.01
C PRO A 31 -12.41 -1.97 1.20
N TYR A 32 -12.97 -2.14 2.39
CA TYR A 32 -12.52 -1.49 3.63
C TYR A 32 -12.01 -2.52 4.64
N PRO A 33 -10.98 -2.15 5.43
CA PRO A 33 -10.44 -3.01 6.47
C PRO A 33 -11.39 -3.10 7.66
N TYR A 34 -11.29 -4.21 8.42
CA TYR A 34 -12.07 -4.40 9.64
C TYR A 34 -11.38 -3.75 10.85
N GLU A 35 -12.14 -3.01 11.65
CA GLU A 35 -11.64 -2.45 12.92
C GLU A 35 -11.58 -3.53 13.99
N ILE A 36 -10.38 -3.81 14.51
CA ILE A 36 -10.19 -4.75 15.62
C ILE A 36 -10.43 -4.07 16.96
N THR A 37 -9.90 -2.85 17.13
CA THR A 37 -10.00 -2.07 18.37
C THR A 37 -9.75 -0.59 18.11
N ARG A 38 -10.08 0.25 19.10
CA ARG A 38 -9.75 1.68 19.07
C ARG A 38 -8.82 2.02 20.25
N ILE A 39 -7.67 2.59 19.94
CA ILE A 39 -6.72 3.08 20.94
C ILE A 39 -6.61 4.60 20.79
N LEU A 40 -6.89 5.35 21.86
CA LEU A 40 -6.89 6.83 21.86
C LEU A 40 -7.76 7.45 20.76
N GLY A 41 -8.88 6.80 20.40
CA GLY A 41 -9.78 7.26 19.32
C GLY A 41 -9.34 6.88 17.89
N ILE A 42 -8.14 6.30 17.71
CA ILE A 42 -7.65 5.83 16.42
C ILE A 42 -8.11 4.40 16.19
N PRO A 43 -8.82 4.09 15.09
CA PRO A 43 -9.21 2.72 14.77
C PRO A 43 -7.98 1.92 14.35
N ILE A 44 -7.73 0.80 15.02
CA ILE A 44 -6.70 -0.16 14.63
C ILE A 44 -7.36 -1.23 13.78
N THR A 45 -6.92 -1.31 12.52
CA THR A 45 -7.47 -2.23 11.53
C THR A 45 -6.63 -3.51 11.43
N ASN A 46 -7.24 -4.58 10.93
CA ASN A 46 -6.55 -5.84 10.65
C ASN A 46 -5.39 -5.65 9.64
N ALA A 47 -5.54 -4.77 8.64
CA ALA A 47 -4.49 -4.44 7.68
C ALA A 47 -3.28 -3.77 8.35
N MET A 48 -3.50 -2.86 9.31
CA MET A 48 -2.42 -2.22 10.10
C MET A 48 -1.64 -3.25 10.93
N VAL A 49 -2.35 -4.17 11.59
CA VAL A 49 -1.74 -5.24 12.39
C VAL A 49 -0.90 -6.16 11.50
N THR A 50 -1.44 -6.58 10.37
CA THR A 50 -0.70 -7.42 9.41
C THR A 50 0.55 -6.71 8.89
N THR A 51 0.45 -5.44 8.51
CA THR A 51 1.61 -4.65 8.05
C THR A 51 2.68 -4.56 9.13
N LEU A 52 2.29 -4.34 10.38
CA LEU A 52 3.22 -4.28 11.51
C LEU A 52 3.92 -5.64 11.71
N VAL A 53 3.16 -6.74 11.75
CA VAL A 53 3.70 -8.09 11.91
C VAL A 53 4.66 -8.44 10.77
N VAL A 54 4.27 -8.19 9.53
CA VAL A 54 5.10 -8.44 8.33
C VAL A 54 6.39 -7.60 8.39
N SER A 55 6.30 -6.33 8.80
CA SER A 55 7.48 -5.46 8.93
C SER A 55 8.43 -5.94 10.02
N ILE A 56 7.91 -6.37 11.17
CA ILE A 56 8.73 -6.93 12.26
C ILE A 56 9.42 -8.23 11.79
N LEU A 57 8.67 -9.13 11.13
CA LEU A 57 9.22 -10.37 10.60
C LEU A 57 10.31 -10.11 9.55
N LEU A 58 10.12 -9.10 8.70
CA LEU A 58 11.13 -8.68 7.72
C LEU A 58 12.40 -8.20 8.43
N ILE A 59 12.30 -7.33 9.43
CA ILE A 59 13.44 -6.82 10.19
C ILE A 59 14.19 -7.98 10.87
N ILE A 60 13.47 -8.87 11.54
CA ILE A 60 14.06 -10.05 12.19
C ILE A 60 14.71 -10.96 11.16
N GLY A 61 14.06 -11.22 10.03
CA GLY A 61 14.57 -12.06 8.95
C GLY A 61 15.88 -11.50 8.36
N VAL A 62 15.92 -10.22 8.02
CA VAL A 62 17.13 -9.56 7.52
C VAL A 62 18.25 -9.59 8.57
N ARG A 63 17.92 -9.31 9.84
CA ARG A 63 18.91 -9.38 10.94
C ARG A 63 19.47 -10.80 11.10
N TRP A 64 18.61 -11.81 10.99
CA TRP A 64 19.03 -13.22 11.08
C TRP A 64 19.88 -13.64 9.88
N MET A 65 19.52 -13.20 8.68
CA MET A 65 20.27 -13.52 7.46
C MET A 65 21.63 -12.83 7.40
N CYS A 66 21.70 -11.54 7.79
CA CYS A 66 22.96 -10.80 7.78
C CYS A 66 23.88 -11.18 8.95
N GLY A 67 23.32 -11.49 10.14
CA GLY A 67 24.09 -11.81 11.34
C GLY A 67 25.14 -10.73 11.66
N ARG A 68 26.41 -11.15 11.78
CA ARG A 68 27.56 -10.23 11.80
C ARG A 68 28.05 -10.06 10.36
N ILE A 69 27.99 -8.82 9.86
CA ILE A 69 28.47 -8.49 8.51
C ILE A 69 29.97 -8.83 8.42
N SER A 70 30.33 -9.70 7.49
CA SER A 70 31.69 -10.18 7.27
C SER A 70 32.14 -9.89 5.84
N LEU A 71 33.45 -9.63 5.65
CA LEU A 71 34.06 -9.48 4.32
C LEU A 71 34.00 -10.77 3.47
N ARG A 72 33.85 -11.94 4.14
CA ARG A 72 33.54 -13.19 3.46
C ARG A 72 32.09 -13.54 3.77
N PRO A 73 31.13 -13.15 2.90
CA PRO A 73 29.71 -13.28 3.18
C PRO A 73 29.32 -14.77 3.24
N SER A 74 28.45 -15.10 4.20
CA SER A 74 27.75 -16.38 4.21
C SER A 74 26.71 -16.42 3.07
N ALA A 75 26.26 -17.59 2.67
CA ALA A 75 25.24 -17.74 1.63
C ALA A 75 23.97 -16.91 1.94
N LYS A 76 23.59 -16.81 3.21
CA LYS A 76 22.44 -16.00 3.66
C LYS A 76 22.69 -14.50 3.47
N GLN A 77 23.86 -14.02 3.88
CA GLN A 77 24.26 -12.62 3.71
C GLN A 77 24.35 -12.26 2.22
N LEU A 78 24.86 -13.17 1.37
CA LEU A 78 24.96 -12.98 -0.08
C LEU A 78 23.58 -12.71 -0.73
N VAL A 79 22.53 -13.40 -0.30
CA VAL A 79 21.17 -13.17 -0.80
C VAL A 79 20.73 -11.72 -0.53
N VAL A 80 20.91 -11.24 0.70
CA VAL A 80 20.53 -9.85 1.06
C VAL A 80 21.38 -8.85 0.28
N GLU A 81 22.69 -9.08 0.17
CA GLU A 81 23.61 -8.22 -0.59
C GLU A 81 23.21 -8.16 -2.07
N THR A 82 22.83 -9.29 -2.67
CA THR A 82 22.38 -9.34 -4.06
C THR A 82 21.15 -8.50 -4.29
N VAL A 83 20.18 -8.58 -3.37
CA VAL A 83 18.95 -7.73 -3.45
C VAL A 83 19.30 -6.25 -3.31
N VAL A 84 20.14 -5.91 -2.33
CA VAL A 84 20.59 -4.53 -2.08
C VAL A 84 21.36 -3.97 -3.28
N ILE A 85 22.27 -4.73 -3.86
CA ILE A 85 23.02 -4.34 -5.05
C ILE A 85 22.09 -4.19 -6.25
N GLY A 86 21.17 -5.15 -6.47
CA GLY A 86 20.20 -5.09 -7.56
C GLY A 86 19.32 -3.83 -7.50
N VAL A 87 18.79 -3.52 -6.32
CA VAL A 87 18.00 -2.28 -6.12
C VAL A 87 18.86 -1.04 -6.33
N ARG A 88 20.12 -1.03 -5.85
CA ARG A 88 21.05 0.07 -6.07
C ARG A 88 21.32 0.31 -7.56
N ASP A 89 21.61 -0.76 -8.30
CA ASP A 89 21.93 -0.67 -9.72
C ASP A 89 20.75 -0.18 -10.57
N LEU A 90 19.52 -0.47 -10.14
CA LEU A 90 18.30 0.08 -10.73
C LEU A 90 18.11 1.58 -10.44
N ILE A 91 18.41 2.02 -9.22
CA ILE A 91 18.17 3.38 -8.76
C ILE A 91 19.28 4.34 -9.20
N GLN A 92 20.53 3.91 -9.19
CA GLN A 92 21.72 4.75 -9.41
C GLN A 92 21.70 5.53 -10.74
N PRO A 93 21.33 4.94 -11.90
CA PRO A 93 21.30 5.69 -13.17
C PRO A 93 20.21 6.77 -13.19
N ILE A 94 19.17 6.61 -12.38
CA ILE A 94 18.02 7.53 -12.32
C ILE A 94 18.33 8.72 -11.42
N VAL A 95 18.77 8.46 -10.20
CA VAL A 95 18.97 9.49 -9.16
C VAL A 95 20.33 10.18 -9.28
N GLY A 96 21.31 9.54 -9.94
CA GLY A 96 22.68 10.05 -10.03
C GLY A 96 23.58 9.54 -8.88
N LYS A 97 24.89 9.44 -9.14
CA LYS A 97 25.85 8.81 -8.21
C LYS A 97 25.92 9.49 -6.83
N HIS A 98 25.80 10.81 -6.77
CA HIS A 98 25.92 11.60 -5.53
C HIS A 98 24.64 11.51 -4.68
N MET A 99 23.45 11.39 -5.31
CA MET A 99 22.18 11.30 -4.62
C MET A 99 21.78 9.89 -4.21
N VAL A 100 22.45 8.84 -4.73
CA VAL A 100 22.18 7.45 -4.30
C VAL A 100 22.35 7.30 -2.80
N ARG A 101 23.48 7.78 -2.25
CA ARG A 101 23.81 7.56 -0.84
C ARG A 101 22.76 8.11 0.13
N PRO A 102 22.26 9.36 0.01
CA PRO A 102 21.24 9.89 0.91
C PRO A 102 19.84 9.31 0.66
N THR A 103 19.49 8.92 -0.56
CA THR A 103 18.13 8.47 -0.92
C THR A 103 17.94 6.96 -0.92
N PHE A 104 19.04 6.20 -0.94
CA PHE A 104 19.00 4.75 -1.05
C PHE A 104 18.19 4.05 0.05
N TRP A 105 18.35 4.47 1.30
CA TRP A 105 17.63 3.88 2.43
C TRP A 105 16.11 4.05 2.29
N LEU A 106 15.65 5.21 1.78
CA LEU A 106 14.23 5.45 1.53
C LEU A 106 13.72 4.58 0.38
N LEU A 107 14.42 4.61 -0.76
CA LEU A 107 13.98 3.92 -1.97
C LEU A 107 14.05 2.39 -1.81
N SER A 108 15.12 1.86 -1.21
CA SER A 108 15.21 0.42 -0.93
C SER A 108 14.21 -0.02 0.14
N GLY A 109 13.94 0.81 1.14
CA GLY A 109 12.92 0.58 2.15
C GLY A 109 11.52 0.52 1.53
N LEU A 110 11.14 1.50 0.70
CA LEU A 110 9.87 1.52 -0.01
C LEU A 110 9.71 0.28 -0.90
N PHE A 111 10.73 -0.03 -1.71
CA PHE A 111 10.70 -1.23 -2.57
C PHE A 111 10.44 -2.49 -1.76
N THR A 112 11.23 -2.70 -0.69
CA THR A 112 11.16 -3.93 0.10
C THR A 112 9.85 -4.03 0.86
N VAL A 113 9.39 -2.95 1.49
CA VAL A 113 8.12 -2.94 2.24
C VAL A 113 6.93 -3.20 1.31
N ILE A 114 6.87 -2.53 0.17
CA ILE A 114 5.79 -2.73 -0.80
C ILE A 114 5.81 -4.16 -1.34
N LEU A 115 6.99 -4.67 -1.74
CA LEU A 115 7.14 -6.00 -2.27
C LEU A 115 6.68 -7.07 -1.28
N ILE A 116 7.15 -7.00 -0.05
CA ILE A 116 6.83 -8.00 0.98
C ILE A 116 5.35 -7.90 1.38
N ASN A 117 4.77 -6.69 1.47
CA ASN A 117 3.34 -6.54 1.71
C ASN A 117 2.49 -7.10 0.56
N ASN A 118 2.88 -6.89 -0.71
CA ASN A 118 2.19 -7.50 -1.86
C ASN A 118 2.28 -9.03 -1.81
N TRP A 119 3.47 -9.56 -1.57
CA TRP A 119 3.67 -11.01 -1.49
C TRP A 119 3.05 -11.64 -0.25
N SER A 120 2.86 -10.88 0.83
CA SER A 120 2.17 -11.38 2.03
C SER A 120 0.72 -11.78 1.75
N ALA A 121 0.08 -11.17 0.73
CA ALA A 121 -1.24 -11.56 0.25
C ALA A 121 -1.31 -13.00 -0.27
N LEU A 122 -0.19 -13.50 -0.80
CA LEU A 122 -0.10 -14.82 -1.43
C LEU A 122 0.30 -15.93 -0.44
N PHE A 123 0.62 -15.57 0.81
CA PHE A 123 0.98 -16.59 1.81
C PHE A 123 -0.23 -17.48 2.14
N PRO A 124 -0.05 -18.81 2.12
CA PRO A 124 -1.10 -19.73 2.53
C PRO A 124 -1.49 -19.45 3.98
N GLY A 125 -2.78 -19.21 4.21
CA GLY A 125 -3.32 -18.83 5.51
C GLY A 125 -3.76 -17.36 5.62
N VAL A 126 -3.26 -16.46 4.80
CA VAL A 126 -3.82 -15.11 4.65
C VAL A 126 -5.19 -15.22 3.98
N GLY A 127 -6.20 -14.58 4.55
CA GLY A 127 -7.58 -14.73 4.07
C GLY A 127 -8.29 -16.04 4.47
N THR A 128 -7.68 -16.89 5.33
CA THR A 128 -8.32 -18.12 5.83
C THR A 128 -8.57 -18.10 7.32
N PHE A 129 -7.73 -17.41 8.11
CA PHE A 129 -7.91 -17.29 9.55
C PHE A 129 -8.77 -16.08 9.89
N GLY A 130 -9.94 -16.33 10.47
CA GLY A 130 -10.87 -15.29 10.85
C GLY A 130 -11.94 -15.82 11.80
N HIS A 131 -12.92 -14.98 12.09
CA HIS A 131 -14.14 -15.37 12.79
C HIS A 131 -15.34 -15.00 11.95
N TYR A 132 -16.41 -15.74 12.10
CA TYR A 132 -17.66 -15.43 11.43
C TYR A 132 -18.38 -14.33 12.23
N GLU A 133 -18.66 -13.21 11.59
CA GLU A 133 -19.55 -12.18 12.11
C GLU A 133 -20.84 -12.18 11.30
N THR A 134 -21.93 -12.08 12.01
CA THR A 134 -23.24 -12.01 11.41
C THR A 134 -23.46 -10.60 10.85
N VAL A 135 -23.39 -10.46 9.55
CA VAL A 135 -23.67 -9.19 8.87
C VAL A 135 -25.17 -9.12 8.56
N LEU A 136 -25.82 -8.08 9.08
CA LEU A 136 -27.22 -7.80 8.81
C LEU A 136 -27.30 -7.00 7.50
N GLN A 137 -28.03 -7.51 6.52
CA GLN A 137 -28.35 -6.75 5.32
C GLN A 137 -29.67 -6.04 5.53
N PHE A 138 -29.69 -4.72 5.42
CA PHE A 138 -30.90 -3.90 5.58
C PHE A 138 -31.46 -3.54 4.22
N ASP A 139 -32.76 -3.78 4.01
CA ASP A 139 -33.44 -3.44 2.74
C ASP A 139 -33.65 -1.92 2.58
N SER A 140 -33.65 -1.19 3.67
CA SER A 140 -33.84 0.25 3.66
C SER A 140 -32.99 0.97 4.70
N GLU A 141 -32.60 2.21 4.40
CA GLU A 141 -31.90 3.07 5.37
C GLU A 141 -32.76 3.33 6.62
N ALA A 142 -34.08 3.38 6.49
CA ALA A 142 -35.00 3.54 7.64
C ALA A 142 -34.91 2.35 8.60
N GLN A 143 -34.80 1.13 8.10
CA GLN A 143 -34.64 -0.10 8.91
C GLN A 143 -33.28 -0.09 9.62
N LYS A 144 -32.22 0.35 8.93
CA LYS A 144 -30.88 0.50 9.50
C LYS A 144 -30.83 1.57 10.59
N GLU A 145 -31.48 2.71 10.37
CA GLU A 145 -31.60 3.76 11.38
C GLU A 145 -32.38 3.29 12.61
N ALA A 146 -33.50 2.59 12.43
CA ALA A 146 -34.28 2.02 13.51
C ALA A 146 -33.46 1.01 14.33
N PHE A 147 -32.67 0.15 13.67
CA PHE A 147 -31.77 -0.80 14.34
C PHE A 147 -30.67 -0.09 15.13
N ASN A 148 -30.08 0.98 14.57
CA ASN A 148 -29.01 1.73 15.22
C ASN A 148 -29.53 2.61 16.38
N ALA A 149 -30.75 3.13 16.28
CA ALA A 149 -31.41 3.91 17.34
C ALA A 149 -31.84 3.04 18.52
N ALA A 150 -32.14 1.77 18.30
CA ALA A 150 -32.53 0.83 19.35
C ALA A 150 -31.34 0.48 20.26
N ALA A 151 -31.53 0.52 21.57
CA ALA A 151 -30.49 0.19 22.53
C ALA A 151 -29.98 -1.26 22.36
N PRO A 152 -28.68 -1.55 22.60
CA PRO A 152 -28.16 -2.89 22.56
C PRO A 152 -28.90 -3.83 23.55
N GLY A 153 -29.51 -4.91 23.03
CA GLY A 153 -30.29 -5.86 23.83
C GLY A 153 -31.77 -5.47 24.04
N SER A 154 -32.27 -4.43 23.35
CA SER A 154 -33.69 -4.10 23.37
C SER A 154 -34.52 -5.09 22.55
N GLU A 155 -35.78 -5.31 22.95
CA GLU A 155 -36.72 -6.18 22.22
C GLU A 155 -36.88 -5.73 20.75
N THR A 156 -36.89 -4.44 20.50
CA THR A 156 -36.97 -3.86 19.14
C THR A 156 -35.80 -4.31 18.27
N ARG A 157 -34.59 -4.31 18.83
CA ARG A 157 -33.38 -4.71 18.10
C ARG A 157 -33.36 -6.22 17.84
N GLU A 158 -33.84 -7.01 18.77
CA GLU A 158 -33.96 -8.46 18.60
C GLU A 158 -35.07 -8.82 17.60
N GLN A 159 -36.19 -8.09 17.60
CA GLN A 159 -37.26 -8.26 16.63
C GLN A 159 -36.79 -7.96 15.20
N ILE A 160 -36.09 -6.82 14.98
CA ILE A 160 -35.51 -6.50 13.67
C ILE A 160 -34.52 -7.57 13.25
N ARG A 161 -33.67 -8.05 14.16
CA ARG A 161 -32.71 -9.11 13.88
C ARG A 161 -33.38 -10.43 13.51
N SER A 162 -34.42 -10.82 14.22
CA SER A 162 -35.17 -12.04 13.92
C SER A 162 -35.94 -11.96 12.60
N GLN A 163 -36.45 -10.78 12.25
CA GLN A 163 -37.06 -10.52 10.94
C GLN A 163 -36.04 -10.69 9.81
N LEU A 164 -34.87 -10.01 9.90
CA LEU A 164 -33.79 -10.13 8.93
C LEU A 164 -33.28 -11.59 8.80
N GLN A 165 -33.28 -12.31 9.90
CA GLN A 165 -32.88 -13.73 9.90
C GLN A 165 -33.93 -14.62 9.22
N ALA A 166 -35.22 -14.34 9.40
CA ALA A 166 -36.30 -15.04 8.73
C ALA A 166 -36.36 -14.74 7.22
N GLU A 167 -35.98 -13.55 6.83
CA GLU A 167 -35.89 -13.09 5.43
C GLU A 167 -34.61 -13.53 4.71
N GLY A 168 -33.70 -14.23 5.41
CA GLY A 168 -32.40 -14.65 4.83
C GLY A 168 -31.40 -13.52 4.62
N GLN A 169 -31.64 -12.38 5.26
CA GLN A 169 -30.79 -11.17 5.18
C GLN A 169 -29.68 -11.14 6.24
N VAL A 170 -29.36 -12.29 6.77
CA VAL A 170 -28.33 -12.49 7.79
C VAL A 170 -27.29 -13.42 7.23
N ASP A 171 -26.22 -12.85 6.68
CA ASP A 171 -25.12 -13.62 6.14
C ASP A 171 -23.97 -13.74 7.13
N PRO A 172 -23.48 -14.96 7.43
CA PRO A 172 -22.25 -15.14 8.16
C PRO A 172 -21.08 -14.69 7.28
N LYS A 173 -20.52 -13.53 7.55
CA LYS A 173 -19.33 -13.03 6.85
C LYS A 173 -18.08 -13.41 7.60
N LEU A 174 -17.14 -14.07 6.91
CA LEU A 174 -15.84 -14.35 7.47
C LEU A 174 -14.98 -13.08 7.51
N ILE A 175 -14.64 -12.65 8.73
CA ILE A 175 -13.74 -11.52 8.95
C ILE A 175 -12.35 -12.06 9.20
N TYR A 176 -11.45 -11.74 8.28
CA TYR A 176 -10.08 -12.20 8.34
C TYR A 176 -9.27 -11.39 9.36
N TYR A 177 -8.50 -12.09 10.21
CA TYR A 177 -7.56 -11.45 11.12
C TYR A 177 -6.33 -10.91 10.38
N PHE A 178 -5.87 -11.62 9.36
CA PHE A 178 -4.73 -11.24 8.55
C PHE A 178 -5.19 -10.83 7.16
N ARG A 179 -5.05 -9.55 6.88
CA ARG A 179 -5.34 -8.97 5.58
C ARG A 179 -4.09 -8.19 5.12
N PRO A 180 -3.67 -8.31 3.86
CA PRO A 180 -2.51 -7.58 3.35
C PRO A 180 -2.68 -6.07 3.57
N GLY A 181 -1.60 -5.40 4.03
CA GLY A 181 -1.68 -3.96 4.29
C GLY A 181 -2.00 -3.14 3.03
N ASN A 182 -1.53 -3.59 1.88
CA ASN A 182 -1.74 -2.89 0.62
C ASN A 182 -3.15 -3.10 0.01
N SER A 183 -3.97 -3.99 0.58
CA SER A 183 -5.40 -4.09 0.25
C SER A 183 -6.29 -3.10 1.01
N ASP A 184 -5.68 -2.21 1.80
CA ASP A 184 -6.34 -1.07 2.45
C ASP A 184 -5.88 0.25 1.81
N LEU A 185 -6.85 1.02 1.32
CA LEU A 185 -6.59 2.32 0.69
C LEU A 185 -5.93 3.32 1.66
N ASN A 186 -6.28 3.29 2.95
CA ASN A 186 -5.69 4.19 3.94
C ASN A 186 -4.20 3.90 4.12
N THR A 187 -3.82 2.62 4.17
CA THR A 187 -2.41 2.20 4.29
C THR A 187 -1.60 2.59 3.05
N THR A 188 -2.14 2.34 1.85
CA THR A 188 -1.46 2.71 0.60
C THR A 188 -1.39 4.23 0.41
N LEU A 189 -2.42 4.97 0.82
CA LEU A 189 -2.42 6.43 0.79
C LEU A 189 -1.39 7.00 1.77
N ALA A 190 -1.34 6.49 3.00
CA ALA A 190 -0.35 6.91 3.99
C ALA A 190 1.09 6.69 3.47
N MET A 191 1.36 5.54 2.83
CA MET A 191 2.65 5.23 2.23
C MET A 191 2.99 6.17 1.06
N ALA A 192 2.03 6.48 0.19
CA ALA A 192 2.22 7.38 -0.94
C ALA A 192 2.43 8.84 -0.47
N VAL A 193 1.70 9.28 0.54
CA VAL A 193 1.87 10.60 1.18
C VAL A 193 3.24 10.70 1.86
N PHE A 194 3.65 9.67 2.61
CA PHE A 194 4.98 9.60 3.21
C PHE A 194 6.09 9.69 2.16
N ALA A 195 5.98 8.92 1.07
CA ALA A 195 6.94 8.97 -0.03
C ALA A 195 7.01 10.36 -0.69
N THR A 196 5.86 11.05 -0.83
CA THR A 196 5.79 12.41 -1.38
C THR A 196 6.43 13.44 -0.45
N PHE A 197 6.19 13.35 0.87
CA PHE A 197 6.87 14.23 1.83
C PHE A 197 8.37 13.98 1.91
N ALA A 198 8.80 12.71 1.88
CA ALA A 198 10.20 12.37 1.84
C ALA A 198 10.88 12.89 0.57
N TRP A 199 10.25 12.73 -0.59
CA TRP A 199 10.70 13.31 -1.86
C TRP A 199 10.82 14.83 -1.76
N LEU A 200 9.79 15.52 -1.28
CA LEU A 200 9.80 16.98 -1.10
C LEU A 200 10.93 17.43 -0.15
N PHE A 201 11.13 16.71 0.95
CA PHE A 201 12.23 16.97 1.87
C PHE A 201 13.60 16.89 1.17
N PHE A 202 13.84 15.83 0.38
CA PHE A 202 15.11 15.69 -0.35
C PHE A 202 15.32 16.81 -1.35
N ILE A 203 14.29 17.21 -2.07
CA ILE A 203 14.37 18.31 -3.05
C ILE A 203 14.68 19.63 -2.35
N LEU A 204 13.91 19.98 -1.31
CA LEU A 204 14.16 21.23 -0.58
C LEU A 204 15.53 21.26 0.08
N ARG A 205 16.05 20.10 0.52
CA ARG A 205 17.34 19.97 1.20
C ARG A 205 18.53 20.06 0.25
N TYR A 206 18.43 19.48 -0.94
CA TYR A 206 19.55 19.33 -1.89
C TYR A 206 19.49 20.29 -3.08
N ALA A 207 18.32 20.57 -3.65
CA ALA A 207 18.17 21.54 -4.72
C ALA A 207 17.86 22.95 -4.22
N GLY A 208 17.29 23.08 -3.02
CA GLY A 208 16.89 24.35 -2.43
C GLY A 208 15.53 24.86 -2.89
N PRO A 209 14.84 25.69 -2.07
CA PRO A 209 13.51 26.18 -2.40
C PRO A 209 13.49 27.13 -3.62
N SER A 210 14.56 27.89 -3.84
CA SER A 210 14.67 28.81 -4.98
C SER A 210 14.66 28.07 -6.31
N THR A 211 15.42 26.97 -6.41
CA THR A 211 15.49 26.13 -7.61
C THR A 211 14.14 25.48 -7.90
N VAL A 212 13.44 25.02 -6.88
CA VAL A 212 12.10 24.42 -7.03
C VAL A 212 11.09 25.44 -7.58
N ILE A 213 11.08 26.66 -7.05
CA ILE A 213 10.17 27.72 -7.52
C ILE A 213 10.53 28.12 -8.95
N HIS A 214 11.83 28.23 -9.25
CA HIS A 214 12.29 28.57 -10.59
C HIS A 214 11.98 27.46 -11.61
N ASP A 215 12.09 26.21 -11.23
CA ASP A 215 11.74 25.07 -12.07
C ASP A 215 10.24 24.99 -12.37
N LEU A 216 9.39 25.33 -11.38
CA LEU A 216 7.94 25.29 -11.51
C LEU A 216 7.41 26.50 -12.31
N PHE A 217 7.87 27.71 -12.01
CA PHE A 217 7.30 28.95 -12.51
C PHE A 217 8.28 29.78 -13.35
N GLY A 218 9.55 29.39 -13.36
CA GLY A 218 10.60 30.14 -14.06
C GLY A 218 10.48 30.10 -15.57
N ASN A 219 10.76 31.24 -16.21
CA ASN A 219 10.87 31.28 -17.66
C ASN A 219 12.18 30.62 -18.11
N LYS A 220 12.08 29.44 -18.73
CA LYS A 220 13.22 28.66 -19.25
C LYS A 220 13.87 29.29 -20.50
N ALA A 221 13.30 30.35 -21.06
CA ALA A 221 13.89 31.10 -22.16
C ALA A 221 14.99 32.03 -21.66
N LYS A 222 16.21 31.98 -22.26
CA LYS A 222 17.30 32.89 -21.92
C LYS A 222 16.94 34.34 -22.31
N LYS A 223 17.06 35.25 -21.35
CA LYS A 223 16.85 36.68 -21.57
C LYS A 223 17.81 37.16 -22.66
N GLY A 224 17.27 37.66 -23.80
CA GLY A 224 18.07 38.12 -24.94
C GLY A 224 18.14 37.14 -26.13
N SER A 225 17.69 35.90 -25.99
CA SER A 225 17.59 34.94 -27.10
C SER A 225 16.29 35.04 -27.89
N VAL A 226 15.29 35.76 -27.35
CA VAL A 226 13.96 35.97 -27.97
C VAL A 226 13.55 37.43 -27.89
N PRO A 227 12.77 37.94 -28.87
CA PRO A 227 12.19 39.28 -28.81
C PRO A 227 11.40 39.54 -27.54
N VAL A 228 11.50 40.77 -27.02
CA VAL A 228 10.90 41.15 -25.72
C VAL A 228 9.41 40.79 -25.58
N PRO A 229 8.53 41.03 -26.59
CA PRO A 229 7.11 40.67 -26.44
C PRO A 229 6.90 39.15 -26.33
N ILE A 230 7.72 38.36 -27.03
CA ILE A 230 7.68 36.90 -26.96
C ILE A 230 8.14 36.41 -25.57
N PHE A 231 9.16 37.05 -24.98
CA PHE A 231 9.66 36.72 -23.65
C PHE A 231 8.55 36.86 -22.57
N TYR A 232 7.78 37.97 -22.62
CA TYR A 232 6.66 38.16 -21.68
C TYR A 232 5.50 37.17 -21.93
N GLY A 233 5.20 36.87 -23.19
CA GLY A 233 4.23 35.84 -23.54
C GLY A 233 4.63 34.47 -23.01
N LEU A 234 5.89 34.06 -23.15
CA LEU A 234 6.43 32.83 -22.59
C LEU A 234 6.37 32.81 -21.06
N THR A 235 6.60 33.93 -20.38
CA THR A 235 6.50 33.99 -18.92
C THR A 235 5.09 33.64 -18.44
N VAL A 236 4.03 34.11 -19.12
CA VAL A 236 2.65 33.78 -18.80
C VAL A 236 2.38 32.29 -19.06
N ILE A 237 2.87 31.76 -20.18
CA ILE A 237 2.71 30.34 -20.51
C ILE A 237 3.42 29.46 -19.48
N PHE A 238 4.66 29.74 -19.12
CA PHE A 238 5.38 29.00 -18.08
C PHE A 238 4.72 29.12 -16.71
N GLY A 239 4.10 30.25 -16.37
CA GLY A 239 3.29 30.41 -15.17
C GLY A 239 2.07 29.45 -15.14
N ILE A 240 1.35 29.32 -16.27
CA ILE A 240 0.22 28.38 -16.39
C ILE A 240 0.71 26.94 -16.30
N VAL A 241 1.81 26.61 -17.01
CA VAL A 241 2.43 25.28 -16.94
C VAL A 241 2.84 24.92 -15.51
N GLY A 242 3.39 25.91 -14.77
CA GLY A 242 3.76 25.72 -13.36
C GLY A 242 2.55 25.40 -12.47
N ILE A 243 1.39 26.03 -12.69
CA ILE A 243 0.16 25.70 -11.97
C ILE A 243 -0.27 24.25 -12.26
N ILE A 244 -0.23 23.85 -13.52
CA ILE A 244 -0.55 22.46 -13.93
C ILE A 244 0.42 21.47 -13.27
N GLU A 245 1.71 21.80 -13.20
CA GLU A 245 2.72 20.96 -12.54
C GLU A 245 2.45 20.83 -11.02
N VAL A 246 2.09 21.92 -10.33
CA VAL A 246 1.69 21.88 -8.91
C VAL A 246 0.48 20.95 -8.70
N ILE A 247 -0.54 21.06 -9.54
CA ILE A 247 -1.71 20.18 -9.50
C ILE A 247 -1.26 18.73 -9.71
N SER A 248 -0.40 18.48 -10.71
CA SER A 248 0.15 17.16 -10.99
C SER A 248 0.88 16.56 -9.77
N ILE A 249 1.70 17.36 -9.08
CA ILE A 249 2.41 16.96 -7.86
C ILE A 249 1.43 16.55 -6.75
N LEU A 250 0.35 17.30 -6.57
CA LEU A 250 -0.67 16.99 -5.56
C LEU A 250 -1.45 15.70 -5.86
N PHE A 251 -1.65 15.38 -7.14
CA PHE A 251 -2.34 14.15 -7.56
C PHE A 251 -1.44 12.92 -7.61
N ARG A 252 -0.11 13.05 -7.56
CA ARG A 252 0.84 11.92 -7.57
C ARG A 252 0.60 10.91 -6.45
N PRO A 253 0.49 11.31 -5.17
CA PRO A 253 0.24 10.35 -4.09
C PRO A 253 -1.09 9.62 -4.24
N VAL A 254 -2.13 10.28 -4.76
CA VAL A 254 -3.43 9.66 -5.02
C VAL A 254 -3.29 8.59 -6.09
N SER A 255 -2.65 8.91 -7.23
CA SER A 255 -2.43 7.95 -8.31
C SER A 255 -1.59 6.75 -7.89
N LEU A 256 -0.51 6.98 -7.10
CA LEU A 256 0.34 5.92 -6.58
C LEU A 256 -0.41 5.01 -5.61
N SER A 257 -1.20 5.60 -4.70
CA SER A 257 -2.01 4.88 -3.72
C SER A 257 -3.07 4.00 -4.38
N VAL A 258 -3.88 4.59 -5.28
CA VAL A 258 -4.96 3.85 -5.97
C VAL A 258 -4.39 2.72 -6.84
N ARG A 259 -3.23 2.92 -7.46
CA ARG A 259 -2.57 1.88 -8.25
C ARG A 259 -2.13 0.71 -7.37
N LEU A 260 -1.51 1.00 -6.23
CA LEU A 260 -1.04 -0.04 -5.30
C LEU A 260 -2.22 -0.80 -4.68
N PHE A 261 -3.22 -0.05 -4.19
CA PHE A 261 -4.47 -0.62 -3.67
C PHE A 261 -5.20 -1.46 -4.73
N GLY A 262 -5.40 -0.90 -5.92
CA GLY A 262 -6.15 -1.56 -7.00
C GLY A 262 -5.55 -2.88 -7.45
N ASN A 263 -4.22 -2.99 -7.49
CA ASN A 263 -3.56 -4.25 -7.83
C ASN A 263 -3.79 -5.32 -6.76
N VAL A 264 -3.57 -5.01 -5.48
CA VAL A 264 -3.68 -6.01 -4.41
C VAL A 264 -5.14 -6.38 -4.16
N PHE A 265 -6.04 -5.39 -4.10
CA PHE A 265 -7.47 -5.62 -3.93
C PHE A 265 -8.09 -6.36 -5.13
N GLY A 266 -7.67 -5.98 -6.35
CA GLY A 266 -8.09 -6.66 -7.58
C GLY A 266 -7.62 -8.11 -7.62
N GLY A 267 -6.37 -8.37 -7.24
CA GLY A 267 -5.79 -9.70 -7.12
C GLY A 267 -6.49 -10.58 -6.09
N GLU A 268 -6.79 -10.05 -4.90
CA GLU A 268 -7.57 -10.77 -3.88
C GLU A 268 -8.94 -11.21 -4.42
N ASN A 269 -9.67 -10.29 -5.09
CA ASN A 269 -10.98 -10.62 -5.67
C ASN A 269 -10.87 -11.62 -6.82
N LEU A 270 -9.84 -11.48 -7.67
CA LEU A 270 -9.60 -12.41 -8.77
C LEU A 270 -9.30 -13.82 -8.24
N LEU A 271 -8.38 -13.94 -7.28
CA LEU A 271 -8.04 -15.22 -6.67
C LEU A 271 -9.24 -15.85 -5.96
N SER A 272 -10.02 -15.06 -5.21
CA SER A 272 -11.25 -15.53 -4.57
C SER A 272 -12.25 -16.09 -5.57
N SER A 273 -12.47 -15.38 -6.68
CA SER A 273 -13.36 -15.82 -7.75
C SER A 273 -12.87 -17.09 -8.43
N MET A 274 -11.56 -17.23 -8.67
CA MET A 274 -10.96 -18.42 -9.29
C MET A 274 -11.03 -19.64 -8.38
N HIS A 275 -10.88 -19.48 -7.07
CA HIS A 275 -11.07 -20.55 -6.09
C HIS A 275 -12.52 -21.05 -6.08
N GLY A 276 -13.50 -20.17 -6.27
CA GLY A 276 -14.91 -20.53 -6.37
C GLY A 276 -15.26 -21.36 -7.60
N LEU A 277 -14.51 -21.20 -8.71
CA LEU A 277 -14.73 -21.96 -9.95
C LEU A 277 -14.05 -23.34 -9.92
N PHE A 278 -12.74 -23.38 -9.60
CA PHE A 278 -11.94 -24.61 -9.50
C PHE A 278 -10.85 -24.43 -8.44
N ALA A 279 -11.08 -25.01 -7.28
CA ALA A 279 -10.29 -24.77 -6.09
C ALA A 279 -8.78 -25.02 -6.20
N TYR A 280 -8.33 -25.96 -7.03
CA TYR A 280 -6.92 -26.40 -7.02
C TYR A 280 -6.13 -26.02 -8.26
N LEU A 281 -6.68 -26.12 -9.45
CA LEU A 281 -5.92 -25.97 -10.70
C LEU A 281 -5.98 -24.54 -11.26
N LEU A 282 -7.15 -23.94 -11.25
CA LEU A 282 -7.38 -22.63 -11.86
C LEU A 282 -6.66 -21.48 -11.15
N PRO A 283 -6.56 -21.42 -9.81
CA PRO A 283 -5.86 -20.33 -9.12
C PRO A 283 -4.34 -20.32 -9.34
N VAL A 284 -3.70 -21.46 -9.63
CA VAL A 284 -2.23 -21.57 -9.71
C VAL A 284 -1.60 -20.59 -10.71
N PRO A 285 -2.05 -20.47 -11.97
CA PRO A 285 -1.50 -19.47 -12.88
C PRO A 285 -1.68 -18.04 -12.38
N PHE A 286 -2.79 -17.76 -11.68
CA PHE A 286 -3.08 -16.42 -11.15
C PHE A 286 -2.22 -16.08 -9.93
N TYR A 287 -1.82 -17.06 -9.11
CA TYR A 287 -0.80 -16.84 -8.07
C TYR A 287 0.54 -16.39 -8.66
N PHE A 288 1.00 -17.02 -9.75
CA PHE A 288 2.22 -16.59 -10.43
C PHE A 288 2.08 -15.20 -11.05
N LEU A 289 0.93 -14.90 -11.64
CA LEU A 289 0.63 -13.59 -12.20
C LEU A 289 0.68 -12.53 -11.08
N GLU A 290 0.03 -12.77 -9.95
CA GLU A 290 -0.03 -11.85 -8.81
C GLU A 290 1.35 -11.61 -8.17
N LEU A 291 2.18 -12.66 -8.08
CA LEU A 291 3.55 -12.55 -7.63
C LEU A 291 4.38 -11.62 -8.54
N LEU A 292 4.21 -11.76 -9.87
CA LEU A 292 4.86 -10.91 -10.85
C LEU A 292 4.35 -9.47 -10.77
N ILE A 293 3.03 -9.27 -10.72
CA ILE A 293 2.39 -7.95 -10.60
C ILE A 293 2.85 -7.27 -9.32
N GLY A 294 2.88 -7.99 -8.19
CA GLY A 294 3.36 -7.46 -6.91
C GLY A 294 4.80 -6.97 -6.95
N PHE A 295 5.69 -7.71 -7.65
CA PHE A 295 7.08 -7.30 -7.87
C PHE A 295 7.16 -6.05 -8.78
N VAL A 296 6.51 -6.08 -9.93
CA VAL A 296 6.50 -4.95 -10.88
C VAL A 296 5.93 -3.70 -10.23
N GLN A 297 4.89 -3.84 -9.41
CA GLN A 297 4.27 -2.71 -8.72
C GLN A 297 5.22 -2.06 -7.68
N ALA A 298 5.93 -2.88 -6.89
CA ALA A 298 6.94 -2.38 -5.95
C ALA A 298 8.06 -1.62 -6.69
N LEU A 299 8.49 -2.17 -7.82
CA LEU A 299 9.51 -1.57 -8.67
C LEU A 299 9.03 -0.25 -9.28
N VAL A 300 7.86 -0.24 -9.91
CA VAL A 300 7.29 0.97 -10.54
C VAL A 300 7.07 2.08 -9.51
N PHE A 301 6.53 1.76 -8.34
CA PHE A 301 6.35 2.76 -7.27
C PHE A 301 7.69 3.40 -6.88
N THR A 302 8.69 2.57 -6.60
CA THR A 302 10.01 3.03 -6.17
C THR A 302 10.73 3.83 -7.26
N LEU A 303 10.67 3.35 -8.51
CA LEU A 303 11.29 4.05 -9.64
C LEU A 303 10.64 5.40 -9.93
N LEU A 304 9.31 5.53 -9.79
CA LEU A 304 8.64 6.82 -9.94
C LEU A 304 9.12 7.82 -8.89
N VAL A 305 9.23 7.40 -7.62
CA VAL A 305 9.79 8.28 -6.57
C VAL A 305 11.25 8.64 -6.89
N ALA A 306 12.06 7.67 -7.35
CA ALA A 306 13.44 7.91 -7.76
C ALA A 306 13.56 8.89 -8.92
N VAL A 307 12.72 8.76 -9.94
CA VAL A 307 12.67 9.68 -11.09
C VAL A 307 12.35 11.10 -10.64
N TYR A 308 11.41 11.27 -9.74
CA TYR A 308 11.04 12.60 -9.22
C TYR A 308 12.19 13.24 -8.42
N ILE A 309 12.95 12.45 -7.64
CA ILE A 309 14.16 12.94 -6.98
C ILE A 309 15.23 13.33 -8.03
N GLY A 310 15.47 12.46 -9.02
CA GLY A 310 16.51 12.64 -10.02
C GLY A 310 16.29 13.81 -10.98
N LEU A 311 15.04 14.10 -11.36
CA LEU A 311 14.72 15.18 -12.27
C LEU A 311 15.16 16.55 -11.74
N ILE A 312 14.83 16.84 -10.49
CA ILE A 312 15.09 18.18 -9.92
C ILE A 312 16.54 18.32 -9.46
N THR A 313 17.16 17.24 -8.98
CA THR A 313 18.56 17.30 -8.55
C THR A 313 19.54 17.45 -9.71
N LYS A 314 19.22 16.96 -10.91
CA LYS A 314 20.05 17.15 -12.11
C LYS A 314 20.01 18.58 -12.64
N HIS A 315 18.86 19.25 -12.61
CA HIS A 315 18.73 20.65 -13.01
C HIS A 315 19.52 21.60 -12.08
N GLY A 316 19.60 21.30 -10.79
CA GLY A 316 20.40 22.09 -9.85
C GLY A 316 21.92 22.03 -10.08
N GLU A 317 22.43 20.96 -10.72
CA GLU A 317 23.87 20.84 -11.06
C GLU A 317 24.24 21.63 -12.32
N GLU A 318 23.36 21.70 -13.31
CA GLU A 318 23.60 22.47 -14.55
C GLU A 318 23.62 23.97 -14.27
N GLU A 319 22.87 24.47 -13.30
CA GLU A 319 22.87 25.90 -12.92
C GLU A 319 24.01 26.25 -11.94
N GLY A 320 24.47 25.35 -11.10
CA GLY A 320 25.57 25.59 -10.13
C GLY A 320 26.97 25.43 -10.68
N GLY A 321 27.11 24.90 -11.88
CA GLY A 321 28.43 24.70 -12.55
C GLY A 321 29.02 25.88 -13.27
N HIS A 322 28.41 27.07 -13.20
CA HIS A 322 28.86 28.31 -13.84
C HIS A 322 29.33 29.39 -12.86
N HIS A 323 29.83 29.00 -11.67
CA HIS A 323 30.55 29.95 -10.79
C HIS A 323 31.97 29.53 -10.53
#